data_c8ffe34aa0bb3ec87aa57cf9d6145801
#
_entry.id   c8ffe34aa0bb3ec87aa57cf9d6145801
#
_cell.length_a   1.000
_cell.length_b   1.000
_cell.length_c   1.000
_cell.angle_alpha   90.00
_cell.angle_beta   90.00
_cell.angle_gamma   90.00
#
_symmetry.space_group_name_H-M   'P 1'
#
loop_
_entity.id
_entity.type
_entity.pdbx_description
1 polymer ?
#
loop_
_entity_poly.entity_id
_entity_poly.type
_entity_poly.pdbx_seq_one_letter_code
_entity_poly.pdbx_strand_id
1 'polypeptide(L)'
;MEKLKIEYKFDLEDFIVMENIEHSYFLNDNITTAEEVMKWYEKNDLTCIGVRNADNQIIASVNILPLKKEVFKDIYENRMNEADVVYNQIEEYKDDNSYHIYLSSISIDKKYKNNYKVITTLLSGCMNLLDMLIKRNIKIEKIMADASTIH
;
A
#
# COMPACT_ATOMS: atom_id res chain seq x y z
N MET A 1 7.10 21.20 -15.80
CA MET A 1 7.28 20.22 -14.72
C MET A 1 5.93 19.71 -14.25
N GLU A 2 5.73 18.42 -14.28
CA GLU A 2 4.44 17.85 -13.87
C GLU A 2 4.24 17.96 -12.37
N LYS A 3 3.02 18.33 -11.98
CA LYS A 3 2.66 18.50 -10.57
C LYS A 3 2.17 17.17 -10.03
N LEU A 4 2.87 16.62 -9.04
CA LEU A 4 2.51 15.37 -8.39
C LEU A 4 1.94 15.64 -7.01
N LYS A 5 0.96 14.83 -6.61
CA LYS A 5 0.28 14.98 -5.34
C LYS A 5 0.24 13.65 -4.61
N ILE A 6 0.61 13.66 -3.32
CA ILE A 6 0.41 12.51 -2.43
C ILE A 6 -1.08 12.39 -2.13
N GLU A 7 -1.60 11.16 -2.18
CA GLU A 7 -3.00 10.90 -1.92
C GLU A 7 -3.19 9.81 -0.87
N TYR A 8 -4.14 10.04 0.03
CA TYR A 8 -4.55 9.07 1.06
C TYR A 8 -6.03 8.73 0.97
N LYS A 9 -6.80 9.45 0.13
CA LYS A 9 -8.25 9.24 -0.01
C LYS A 9 -8.55 8.62 -1.36
N PHE A 10 -9.27 7.53 -1.36
CA PHE A 10 -9.52 6.75 -2.57
C PHE A 10 -10.96 6.30 -2.64
N ASP A 11 -11.43 6.08 -3.86
CA ASP A 11 -12.68 5.41 -4.15
C ASP A 11 -12.39 4.09 -4.89
N LEU A 12 -13.44 3.34 -5.19
CA LEU A 12 -13.29 2.04 -5.86
C LEU A 12 -12.62 2.19 -7.23
N GLU A 13 -12.91 3.25 -7.96
CA GLU A 13 -12.30 3.47 -9.27
C GLU A 13 -10.80 3.66 -9.17
N ASP A 14 -10.32 4.34 -8.13
CA ASP A 14 -8.89 4.47 -7.87
C ASP A 14 -8.25 3.10 -7.68
N PHE A 15 -8.88 2.22 -6.90
CA PHE A 15 -8.36 0.88 -6.67
C PHE A 15 -8.41 0.01 -7.92
N ILE A 16 -9.41 0.22 -8.79
CA ILE A 16 -9.44 -0.45 -10.10
C ILE A 16 -8.25 -0.02 -10.96
N VAL A 17 -7.92 1.27 -10.96
CA VAL A 17 -6.74 1.77 -11.67
C VAL A 17 -5.46 1.13 -11.12
N MET A 18 -5.34 1.04 -9.79
CA MET A 18 -4.20 0.39 -9.14
C MET A 18 -4.08 -1.08 -9.52
N GLU A 19 -5.19 -1.79 -9.51
CA GLU A 19 -5.22 -3.20 -9.92
C GLU A 19 -4.77 -3.36 -11.37
N ASN A 20 -5.23 -2.48 -12.27
CA ASN A 20 -4.83 -2.51 -13.68
C ASN A 20 -3.33 -2.24 -13.84
N ILE A 21 -2.76 -1.34 -13.04
CA ILE A 21 -1.31 -1.10 -13.06
C ILE A 21 -0.57 -2.38 -12.66
N GLU A 22 -1.01 -3.05 -11.61
CA GLU A 22 -0.39 -4.30 -11.17
C GLU A 22 -0.49 -5.39 -12.24
N HIS A 23 -1.65 -5.55 -12.88
CA HIS A 23 -1.83 -6.50 -13.97
C HIS A 23 -0.92 -6.22 -15.16
N SER A 24 -0.49 -4.99 -15.36
CA SER A 24 0.45 -4.68 -16.43
C SER A 24 1.85 -5.26 -16.19
N TYR A 25 2.18 -5.59 -14.94
CA TYR A 25 3.45 -6.21 -14.55
C TYR A 25 3.32 -7.69 -14.27
N PHE A 26 2.18 -8.13 -13.70
CA PHE A 26 1.96 -9.50 -13.23
C PHE A 26 0.74 -10.08 -13.92
N LEU A 27 0.95 -10.74 -15.07
CA LEU A 27 -0.15 -11.16 -15.95
C LEU A 27 -1.00 -12.30 -15.40
N ASN A 28 -0.40 -13.24 -14.66
CA ASN A 28 -1.07 -14.46 -14.21
C ASN A 28 -0.96 -14.68 -12.71
N ASP A 29 -0.61 -13.65 -11.96
CA ASP A 29 -0.35 -13.81 -10.55
C ASP A 29 -1.57 -13.49 -9.69
N ASN A 30 -1.51 -13.95 -8.46
CA ASN A 30 -2.50 -13.62 -7.45
C ASN A 30 -2.36 -12.14 -7.09
N ILE A 31 -3.16 -11.33 -7.73
CA ILE A 31 -3.25 -9.90 -7.44
C ILE A 31 -4.51 -9.66 -6.64
N THR A 32 -4.39 -8.88 -5.56
CA THR A 32 -5.54 -8.53 -4.75
C THR A 32 -6.50 -7.69 -5.59
N THR A 33 -7.79 -8.04 -5.54
CA THR A 33 -8.80 -7.31 -6.32
C THR A 33 -9.07 -5.93 -5.74
N ALA A 34 -9.53 -5.01 -6.59
CA ALA A 34 -9.91 -3.68 -6.16
C ALA A 34 -10.96 -3.71 -5.05
N GLU A 35 -11.91 -4.63 -5.15
CA GLU A 35 -12.97 -4.80 -4.16
C GLU A 35 -12.41 -5.19 -2.79
N GLU A 36 -11.42 -6.08 -2.76
CA GLU A 36 -10.80 -6.48 -1.48
C GLU A 36 -9.97 -5.34 -0.88
N VAL A 37 -9.20 -4.64 -1.72
CA VAL A 37 -8.42 -3.49 -1.25
C VAL A 37 -9.34 -2.39 -0.72
N MET A 38 -10.50 -2.20 -1.34
CA MET A 38 -11.50 -1.26 -0.85
C MET A 38 -12.00 -1.65 0.55
N LYS A 39 -12.20 -2.94 0.81
CA LYS A 39 -12.58 -3.43 2.15
C LYS A 39 -11.48 -3.16 3.18
N TRP A 40 -10.20 -3.33 2.80
CA TRP A 40 -9.09 -2.99 3.68
C TRP A 40 -9.15 -1.51 4.04
N TYR A 41 -9.32 -0.67 3.03
CA TYR A 41 -9.38 0.78 3.19
C TYR A 41 -10.57 1.22 4.05
N GLU A 42 -11.73 0.60 3.86
CA GLU A 42 -12.91 0.90 4.70
C GLU A 42 -12.68 0.50 6.15
N LYS A 43 -11.95 -0.56 6.39
CA LYS A 43 -11.58 -0.99 7.75
C LYS A 43 -10.57 -0.06 8.39
N ASN A 44 -9.57 0.35 7.61
CA ASN A 44 -8.49 1.23 8.06
C ASN A 44 -8.08 2.11 6.88
N ASP A 45 -8.44 3.38 6.93
CA ASP A 45 -8.22 4.31 5.81
C ASP A 45 -6.76 4.77 5.67
N LEU A 46 -5.86 4.22 6.47
CA LEU A 46 -4.41 4.47 6.37
C LEU A 46 -3.65 3.25 5.83
N THR A 47 -4.29 2.44 4.99
CA THR A 47 -3.69 1.23 4.42
C THR A 47 -3.12 1.43 3.02
N CYS A 48 -3.32 2.58 2.42
CA CYS A 48 -2.85 2.82 1.06
C CYS A 48 -2.34 4.25 0.91
N ILE A 49 -1.27 4.39 0.15
CA ILE A 49 -0.75 5.69 -0.23
C ILE A 49 -0.62 5.69 -1.74
N GLY A 50 -1.06 6.76 -2.36
CA GLY A 50 -0.98 6.92 -3.80
C GLY A 50 -0.34 8.23 -4.22
N VAL A 51 -0.06 8.33 -5.51
CA VAL A 51 0.39 9.55 -6.15
C VAL A 51 -0.55 9.85 -7.30
N ARG A 52 -1.04 11.10 -7.36
CA ARG A 52 -1.84 11.59 -8.48
C ARG A 52 -1.00 12.51 -9.34
N ASN A 53 -1.22 12.44 -10.64
CA ASN A 53 -0.61 13.37 -11.59
C ASN A 53 -1.44 14.67 -11.71
N ALA A 54 -1.03 15.57 -12.61
CA ALA A 54 -1.71 16.85 -12.83
C ALA A 54 -3.17 16.68 -13.29
N ASP A 55 -3.49 15.56 -13.94
CA ASP A 55 -4.85 15.24 -14.37
C ASP A 55 -5.66 14.51 -13.32
N ASN A 56 -5.16 14.50 -12.08
CA ASN A 56 -5.81 13.85 -10.93
C ASN A 56 -5.95 12.34 -11.05
N GLN A 57 -5.13 11.70 -11.88
CA GLN A 57 -5.12 10.26 -12.07
C GLN A 57 -4.13 9.61 -11.12
N ILE A 58 -4.50 8.44 -10.57
CA ILE A 58 -3.57 7.61 -9.80
C ILE A 58 -2.52 7.03 -10.75
N ILE A 59 -1.24 7.27 -10.44
CA ILE A 59 -0.12 6.79 -11.26
C ILE A 59 0.85 5.90 -10.47
N ALA A 60 0.72 5.86 -9.15
CA ALA A 60 1.55 5.01 -8.30
C ALA A 60 0.84 4.75 -6.99
N SER A 61 1.16 3.62 -6.36
CA SER A 61 0.61 3.30 -5.04
C SER A 61 1.46 2.27 -4.31
N VAL A 62 1.24 2.20 -3.00
CA VAL A 62 1.79 1.17 -2.12
C VAL A 62 0.76 0.90 -1.02
N ASN A 63 0.62 -0.35 -0.63
CA ASN A 63 -0.22 -0.72 0.50
C ASN A 63 0.66 -0.86 1.75
N ILE A 64 0.16 -0.35 2.86
CA ILE A 64 0.81 -0.43 4.17
C ILE A 64 -0.18 -1.10 5.10
N LEU A 65 0.05 -2.37 5.41
CA LEU A 65 -0.93 -3.20 6.07
C LEU A 65 -0.51 -3.54 7.50
N PRO A 66 -1.18 -2.97 8.52
CA PRO A 66 -1.01 -3.46 9.88
C PRO A 66 -1.77 -4.77 10.03
N LEU A 67 -1.02 -5.86 10.12
CA LEU A 67 -1.58 -7.21 10.11
C LEU A 67 -1.60 -7.81 11.52
N LYS A 68 -2.56 -8.73 11.76
CA LYS A 68 -2.49 -9.57 12.94
C LYS A 68 -1.18 -10.35 12.94
N LYS A 69 -0.62 -10.59 14.12
CA LYS A 69 0.69 -11.22 14.26
C LYS A 69 0.81 -12.55 13.53
N GLU A 70 -0.21 -13.39 13.63
CA GLU A 70 -0.20 -14.69 12.98
C GLU A 70 -0.22 -14.58 11.46
N VAL A 71 -0.91 -13.58 10.92
CA VAL A 71 -0.95 -13.32 9.47
C VAL A 71 0.39 -12.80 8.99
N PHE A 72 0.97 -11.86 9.72
CA PHE A 72 2.30 -11.33 9.42
C PHE A 72 3.33 -12.46 9.38
N LYS A 73 3.28 -13.36 10.37
CA LYS A 73 4.18 -14.51 10.45
C LYS A 73 3.98 -15.46 9.27
N ASP A 74 2.74 -15.73 8.88
CA ASP A 74 2.43 -16.62 7.78
C ASP A 74 2.98 -16.09 6.44
N ILE A 75 2.88 -14.79 6.22
CA ILE A 75 3.48 -14.17 5.04
C ILE A 75 5.01 -14.25 5.11
N TYR A 76 5.58 -13.93 6.25
CA TYR A 76 7.03 -13.98 6.46
C TYR A 76 7.59 -15.37 6.21
N GLU A 77 6.87 -16.41 6.61
CA GLU A 77 7.29 -17.80 6.44
C GLU A 77 6.81 -18.44 5.13
N ASN A 78 6.30 -17.64 4.20
CA ASN A 78 5.81 -18.05 2.88
C ASN A 78 4.66 -19.05 2.91
N ARG A 79 3.87 -19.05 3.99
CA ARG A 79 2.66 -19.87 4.08
C ARG A 79 1.42 -19.16 3.54
N MET A 80 1.55 -17.86 3.24
CA MET A 80 0.45 -17.03 2.80
C MET A 80 0.99 -15.92 1.90
N ASN A 81 0.21 -15.53 0.90
CA ASN A 81 0.53 -14.41 0.01
C ASN A 81 -0.32 -13.19 0.35
N GLU A 82 0.13 -12.01 -0.07
CA GLU A 82 -0.65 -10.78 0.10
C GLU A 82 -2.07 -10.91 -0.44
N ALA A 83 -2.23 -11.57 -1.59
CA ALA A 83 -3.55 -11.75 -2.22
C ALA A 83 -4.52 -12.57 -1.37
N ASP A 84 -4.00 -13.32 -0.39
CA ASP A 84 -4.83 -14.12 0.52
C ASP A 84 -5.30 -13.33 1.74
N VAL A 85 -4.81 -12.10 1.92
CA VAL A 85 -5.18 -11.27 3.07
C VAL A 85 -6.60 -10.76 2.89
N VAL A 86 -7.44 -10.96 3.91
CA VAL A 86 -8.81 -10.46 3.91
C VAL A 86 -8.97 -9.36 4.97
N TYR A 87 -10.02 -8.56 4.84
CA TYR A 87 -10.19 -7.34 5.61
C TYR A 87 -10.19 -7.57 7.14
N ASN A 88 -10.68 -8.72 7.61
CA ASN A 88 -10.71 -8.98 9.06
C ASN A 88 -9.33 -9.30 9.64
N GLN A 89 -8.32 -9.46 8.80
CA GLN A 89 -6.92 -9.65 9.22
C GLN A 89 -6.15 -8.33 9.28
N ILE A 90 -6.77 -7.24 8.82
CA ILE A 90 -6.22 -5.88 8.93
C ILE A 90 -6.58 -5.31 10.29
N GLU A 91 -5.59 -4.74 10.98
CA GLU A 91 -5.80 -4.09 12.26
C GLU A 91 -6.18 -2.61 12.06
N GLU A 92 -7.02 -2.10 12.96
CA GLU A 92 -7.25 -0.66 13.03
C GLU A 92 -6.20 -0.04 13.94
N TYR A 93 -5.71 1.16 13.57
CA TYR A 93 -4.76 1.84 14.44
C TYR A 93 -5.47 2.44 15.65
N LYS A 94 -4.96 2.09 16.81
CA LYS A 94 -5.40 2.68 18.09
C LYS A 94 -4.18 3.31 18.76
N ASP A 95 -4.39 4.50 19.30
CA ASP A 95 -3.32 5.20 20.00
C ASP A 95 -2.72 4.33 21.12
N ASP A 96 -1.43 4.49 21.35
CA ASP A 96 -0.69 3.80 22.40
C ASP A 96 -0.56 2.28 22.21
N ASN A 97 -0.82 1.79 20.99
CA ASN A 97 -0.67 0.36 20.67
C ASN A 97 0.49 0.12 19.72
N SER A 98 0.82 -1.16 19.51
CA SER A 98 1.92 -1.55 18.62
C SER A 98 1.42 -2.48 17.52
N TYR A 99 2.11 -2.45 16.37
CA TYR A 99 1.66 -3.14 15.16
C TYR A 99 2.81 -3.76 14.39
N HIS A 100 2.48 -4.81 13.65
CA HIS A 100 3.34 -5.45 12.67
C HIS A 100 2.88 -5.01 11.28
N ILE A 101 3.75 -4.38 10.51
CA ILE A 101 3.36 -3.76 9.24
C ILE A 101 4.01 -4.49 8.08
N TYR A 102 3.18 -4.83 7.10
CA TYR A 102 3.60 -5.37 5.82
C TYR A 102 3.46 -4.29 4.74
N LEU A 103 4.57 -4.02 4.05
CA LEU A 103 4.58 -3.12 2.90
C LEU A 103 4.49 -3.94 1.63
N SER A 104 3.48 -3.68 0.83
CA SER A 104 3.36 -4.32 -0.47
C SER A 104 4.41 -3.77 -1.45
N SER A 105 4.52 -4.42 -2.60
CA SER A 105 5.34 -3.89 -3.68
C SER A 105 4.80 -2.54 -4.14
N ILE A 106 5.72 -1.64 -4.48
CA ILE A 106 5.35 -0.36 -5.08
C ILE A 106 4.91 -0.62 -6.51
N SER A 107 3.73 -0.09 -6.86
CA SER A 107 3.18 -0.18 -8.22
C SER A 107 3.23 1.20 -8.87
N ILE A 108 3.85 1.29 -10.04
CA ILE A 108 3.98 2.55 -10.77
C ILE A 108 3.50 2.33 -12.20
N ASP A 109 2.63 3.21 -12.69
CA ASP A 109 2.20 3.19 -14.09
C ASP A 109 3.44 3.20 -15.00
N LYS A 110 3.46 2.33 -16.00
CA LYS A 110 4.62 2.15 -16.88
C LYS A 110 5.10 3.43 -17.55
N LYS A 111 4.21 4.37 -17.77
CA LYS A 111 4.57 5.68 -18.33
C LYS A 111 5.51 6.46 -17.40
N TYR A 112 5.48 6.17 -16.12
CA TYR A 112 6.23 6.90 -15.10
C TYR A 112 7.33 6.08 -14.45
N LYS A 113 7.59 4.86 -14.92
CA LYS A 113 8.51 3.93 -14.26
C LYS A 113 9.93 4.46 -14.06
N ASN A 114 10.37 5.38 -14.91
CA ASN A 114 11.71 5.98 -14.83
C ASN A 114 11.68 7.40 -14.26
N ASN A 115 10.55 7.82 -13.72
CA ASN A 115 10.41 9.16 -13.17
C ASN A 115 10.70 9.16 -11.67
N TYR A 116 11.87 9.64 -11.29
CA TYR A 116 12.30 9.71 -9.90
C TYR A 116 11.33 10.46 -8.99
N LYS A 117 10.67 11.49 -9.51
CA LYS A 117 9.76 12.29 -8.72
C LYS A 117 8.56 11.50 -8.24
N VAL A 118 8.09 10.54 -9.02
CA VAL A 118 6.96 9.70 -8.63
C VAL A 118 7.35 8.85 -7.43
N ILE A 119 8.51 8.20 -7.49
CA ILE A 119 9.00 7.37 -6.39
C ILE A 119 9.23 8.22 -5.13
N THR A 120 9.93 9.35 -5.27
CA THR A 120 10.22 10.18 -4.11
C THR A 120 8.96 10.78 -3.51
N THR A 121 7.96 11.11 -4.33
CA THR A 121 6.67 11.59 -3.85
C THR A 121 5.95 10.50 -3.05
N LEU A 122 5.94 9.27 -3.58
CA LEU A 122 5.33 8.14 -2.89
C LEU A 122 6.03 7.84 -1.55
N LEU A 123 7.36 7.84 -1.54
CA LEU A 123 8.13 7.63 -0.31
C LEU A 123 7.88 8.73 0.71
N SER A 124 7.75 9.98 0.25
CA SER A 124 7.39 11.10 1.14
C SER A 124 6.02 10.85 1.78
N GLY A 125 5.07 10.30 1.01
CA GLY A 125 3.77 9.92 1.55
C GLY A 125 3.88 8.87 2.63
N CYS A 126 4.75 7.87 2.42
CA CYS A 126 5.00 6.85 3.44
C CYS A 126 5.60 7.45 4.71
N MET A 127 6.58 8.34 4.57
CA MET A 127 7.20 8.99 5.72
C MET A 127 6.21 9.85 6.49
N ASN A 128 5.33 10.56 5.79
CA ASN A 128 4.29 11.36 6.42
C ASN A 128 3.32 10.49 7.22
N LEU A 129 2.96 9.32 6.68
CA LEU A 129 2.11 8.38 7.40
C LEU A 129 2.78 7.87 8.67
N LEU A 130 4.05 7.44 8.58
CA LEU A 130 4.80 6.96 9.73
C LEU A 130 4.90 8.04 10.80
N ASP A 131 5.15 9.28 10.39
CA ASP A 131 5.24 10.42 11.32
C ASP A 131 3.91 10.64 12.05
N MET A 132 2.81 10.53 11.34
CA MET A 132 1.47 10.62 11.92
C MET A 132 1.24 9.54 12.97
N LEU A 133 1.66 8.30 12.68
CA LEU A 133 1.54 7.19 13.63
C LEU A 133 2.39 7.41 14.88
N ILE A 134 3.61 7.90 14.69
CA ILE A 134 4.50 8.22 15.81
C ILE A 134 3.88 9.27 16.72
N LYS A 135 3.27 10.30 16.15
CA LYS A 135 2.59 11.36 16.92
C LYS A 135 1.40 10.84 17.72
N ARG A 136 0.80 9.74 17.30
CA ARG A 136 -0.27 9.05 18.04
C ARG A 136 0.28 8.05 19.04
N ASN A 137 1.59 8.03 19.27
CA ASN A 137 2.28 7.05 20.10
C ASN A 137 2.01 5.60 19.67
N ILE A 138 1.88 5.39 18.38
CA ILE A 138 1.74 4.06 17.80
C ILE A 138 3.13 3.52 17.52
N LYS A 139 3.43 2.36 18.06
CA LYS A 139 4.72 1.69 17.85
C LYS A 139 4.64 0.72 16.70
N ILE A 140 5.65 0.76 15.85
CA ILE A 140 5.82 -0.23 14.80
C ILE A 140 6.89 -1.21 15.29
N GLU A 141 6.47 -2.42 15.65
CA GLU A 141 7.38 -3.43 16.19
C GLU A 141 8.22 -4.06 15.10
N LYS A 142 7.61 -4.34 13.95
CA LYS A 142 8.29 -4.94 12.80
C LYS A 142 7.69 -4.41 11.52
N ILE A 143 8.56 -4.22 10.53
CA ILE A 143 8.17 -3.91 9.16
C ILE A 143 8.76 -4.99 8.26
N MET A 144 7.91 -5.53 7.39
CA MET A 144 8.33 -6.46 6.36
C MET A 144 7.94 -5.89 5.01
N ALA A 145 8.86 -5.90 4.07
CA ALA A 145 8.58 -5.47 2.72
C ALA A 145 8.85 -6.64 1.77
N ASP A 146 8.00 -6.78 0.78
CA ASP A 146 8.23 -7.74 -0.27
C ASP A 146 9.31 -7.19 -1.20
N ALA A 147 10.39 -7.93 -1.31
CA ALA A 147 11.52 -7.56 -2.15
C ALA A 147 11.42 -8.15 -3.56
N SER A 148 10.23 -8.53 -4.00
CA SER A 148 10.07 -8.99 -5.37
C SER A 148 10.45 -7.87 -6.32
N THR A 149 11.58 -8.07 -6.98
CA THR A 149 12.09 -7.11 -7.94
C THR A 149 11.28 -7.23 -9.21
N ILE A 150 10.69 -6.14 -9.60
CA ILE A 150 10.05 -6.01 -10.90
C ILE A 150 11.12 -5.60 -11.88
N HIS A 151 11.33 -6.43 -12.86
CA HIS A 151 12.27 -6.13 -13.93
C HIS A 151 11.56 -5.57 -15.13
#